data_9544cd6ec84f087fd22071fb2a3ef9eb
#
_entry.id   9544cd6ec84f087fd22071fb2a3ef9eb
#
_cell.length_a   1.000
_cell.length_b   1.000
_cell.length_c   1.000
_cell.angle_alpha   90.00
_cell.angle_beta   90.00
_cell.angle_gamma   90.00
#
_symmetry.space_group_name_H-M   'P 1'
#
loop_
_entity.id
_entity.type
_entity.pdbx_description
1 polymer ?
#
loop_
_entity_poly.entity_id
_entity_poly.type
_entity_poly.pdbx_seq_one_letter_code
_entity_poly.pdbx_strand_id
1 'polypeptide(L)'
;MSRNIKTIYQSAVEVRNQYLQLATDKTSQLSASRMSVMNMLTYVMASLIYVFENMHDVFLADATKIINQRTNGTPQYYVFMAKNYSVNCQVKINKDGTGLDVISAGNPLLIPYASFETINISNGIVLKVCKDVNGEITPLTAAELSAFTNYIKQVEFVGASVVIRSVPADILTLKMRVVYDESLVSKEEALANIKTSIDNYAKGITYDDYVYQASIVDAIQAAFGVVDVPTTLSNGTRGQILVEKNNYSAVGGYDNPVEITGWYRPYSGYLTTIKNGSSTINLNNIELQSRSEYLMTKN
;
A
#
# COMPACT_ATOMS: atom_id res chain seq x y z
N MET A 1 -12.06 6.08 -12.76
CA MET A 1 -13.30 6.13 -11.93
C MET A 1 -14.20 7.20 -12.48
N SER A 2 -15.39 6.80 -12.94
CA SER A 2 -16.41 7.73 -13.43
C SER A 2 -16.87 8.68 -12.31
N ARG A 3 -17.10 9.93 -12.68
CA ARG A 3 -17.63 10.94 -11.76
C ARG A 3 -19.10 10.66 -11.46
N ASN A 4 -19.60 11.10 -10.31
CA ASN A 4 -21.02 11.02 -9.99
C ASN A 4 -21.80 11.97 -10.91
N ILE A 5 -22.99 11.54 -11.37
CA ILE A 5 -23.88 12.35 -12.23
C ILE A 5 -24.16 13.74 -11.65
N LYS A 6 -24.27 13.87 -10.32
CA LYS A 6 -24.48 15.15 -9.62
C LYS A 6 -23.30 16.09 -9.82
N THR A 7 -22.07 15.58 -9.74
CA THR A 7 -20.84 16.36 -9.95
C THR A 7 -20.73 16.84 -11.39
N ILE A 8 -21.03 15.95 -12.37
CA ILE A 8 -21.02 16.30 -13.80
C ILE A 8 -22.08 17.38 -14.09
N TYR A 9 -23.27 17.24 -13.53
CA TYR A 9 -24.35 18.23 -13.68
C TYR A 9 -23.94 19.58 -13.11
N GLN A 10 -23.34 19.62 -11.92
CA GLN A 10 -22.88 20.86 -11.30
C GLN A 10 -21.84 21.59 -12.17
N SER A 11 -20.82 20.84 -12.65
CA SER A 11 -19.81 21.38 -13.57
C SER A 11 -20.44 21.90 -14.87
N ALA A 12 -21.40 21.19 -15.44
CA ALA A 12 -22.11 21.64 -16.65
C ALA A 12 -22.92 22.89 -16.42
N VAL A 13 -23.53 23.03 -15.25
CA VAL A 13 -24.28 24.26 -14.86
C VAL A 13 -23.34 25.47 -14.72
N GLU A 14 -22.15 25.25 -14.11
CA GLU A 14 -21.14 26.31 -13.98
C GLU A 14 -20.65 26.81 -15.33
N VAL A 15 -20.25 25.87 -16.22
CA VAL A 15 -19.82 26.23 -17.60
C VAL A 15 -20.94 26.98 -18.35
N ARG A 16 -22.16 26.47 -18.31
CA ARG A 16 -23.32 27.13 -18.93
C ARG A 16 -23.49 28.54 -18.41
N ASN A 17 -23.41 28.75 -17.09
CA ASN A 17 -23.61 30.08 -16.49
C ASN A 17 -22.48 31.03 -16.90
N GLN A 18 -21.22 30.57 -17.01
CA GLN A 18 -20.11 31.37 -17.53
C GLN A 18 -20.35 31.80 -18.98
N TYR A 19 -20.81 30.88 -19.85
CA TYR A 19 -21.13 31.21 -21.23
C TYR A 19 -22.26 32.24 -21.36
N LEU A 20 -23.26 32.15 -20.50
CA LEU A 20 -24.38 33.10 -20.49
C LEU A 20 -23.98 34.50 -19.97
N GLN A 21 -23.06 34.55 -19.01
CA GLN A 21 -22.46 35.81 -18.54
C GLN A 21 -21.63 36.52 -19.63
N LEU A 22 -20.93 35.73 -20.47
CA LEU A 22 -20.13 36.25 -21.58
C LEU A 22 -20.99 36.66 -22.77
N ALA A 23 -22.15 36.03 -22.99
CA ALA A 23 -23.02 36.28 -24.14
C ALA A 23 -24.03 37.40 -23.91
N THR A 24 -24.35 37.74 -22.67
CA THR A 24 -25.33 38.77 -22.32
C THR A 24 -24.73 39.68 -21.27
N ASP A 25 -24.51 40.95 -21.66
CA ASP A 25 -24.16 42.08 -20.76
C ASP A 25 -25.26 42.34 -19.71
N LYS A 26 -26.29 41.54 -19.67
CA LYS A 26 -27.41 41.60 -18.73
C LYS A 26 -27.53 40.28 -18.00
N THR A 27 -27.48 40.35 -16.69
CA THR A 27 -27.85 39.29 -15.75
C THR A 27 -29.30 38.82 -15.98
N SER A 28 -29.56 38.05 -17.05
CA SER A 28 -30.79 37.31 -17.16
C SER A 28 -30.70 36.15 -16.19
N GLN A 29 -31.36 36.30 -15.04
CA GLN A 29 -31.48 35.22 -14.08
C GLN A 29 -32.15 34.02 -14.75
N LEU A 30 -31.35 33.00 -15.07
CA LEU A 30 -31.91 31.72 -15.48
C LEU A 30 -32.78 31.18 -14.35
N SER A 31 -33.97 30.73 -14.71
CA SER A 31 -34.90 30.12 -13.75
C SER A 31 -34.20 29.07 -12.92
N ALA A 32 -34.19 29.24 -11.59
CA ALA A 32 -33.66 28.25 -10.64
C ALA A 32 -34.51 26.96 -10.58
N SER A 33 -35.68 26.96 -11.27
CA SER A 33 -36.56 25.78 -11.30
C SER A 33 -35.86 24.58 -11.95
N ARG A 34 -35.93 23.45 -11.29
CA ARG A 34 -35.48 22.17 -11.84
C ARG A 34 -36.21 21.75 -13.11
N MET A 35 -37.44 22.26 -13.31
CA MET A 35 -38.29 22.01 -14.47
C MET A 35 -38.05 22.97 -15.64
N SER A 36 -37.11 23.89 -15.50
CA SER A 36 -36.68 24.74 -16.61
C SER A 36 -36.11 23.86 -17.74
N VAL A 37 -36.51 24.13 -18.99
CA VAL A 37 -36.05 23.43 -20.18
C VAL A 37 -34.50 23.36 -20.24
N MET A 38 -33.82 24.45 -19.90
CA MET A 38 -32.37 24.52 -19.86
C MET A 38 -31.76 23.61 -18.80
N ASN A 39 -32.37 23.52 -17.61
CA ASN A 39 -31.90 22.63 -16.55
C ASN A 39 -32.16 21.18 -16.91
N MET A 40 -33.28 20.84 -17.52
CA MET A 40 -33.57 19.49 -18.01
C MET A 40 -32.60 19.08 -19.12
N LEU A 41 -32.31 19.97 -20.08
CA LEU A 41 -31.32 19.69 -21.14
C LEU A 41 -29.93 19.47 -20.56
N THR A 42 -29.49 20.32 -19.61
CA THR A 42 -28.19 20.16 -18.92
C THR A 42 -28.12 18.84 -18.16
N TYR A 43 -29.22 18.42 -17.53
CA TYR A 43 -29.28 17.13 -16.84
C TYR A 43 -29.19 15.93 -17.80
N VAL A 44 -29.89 16.00 -18.95
CA VAL A 44 -29.82 14.96 -20.00
C VAL A 44 -28.38 14.87 -20.52
N MET A 45 -27.71 15.98 -20.80
CA MET A 45 -26.31 15.99 -21.22
C MET A 45 -25.38 15.41 -20.14
N ALA A 46 -25.57 15.76 -18.88
CA ALA A 46 -24.79 15.19 -17.77
C ALA A 46 -25.01 13.67 -17.64
N SER A 47 -26.23 13.20 -17.89
CA SER A 47 -26.55 11.76 -17.88
C SER A 47 -25.85 11.01 -19.01
N LEU A 48 -25.80 11.59 -20.21
CA LEU A 48 -25.08 11.02 -21.35
C LEU A 48 -23.56 10.94 -21.09
N ILE A 49 -22.98 12.01 -20.53
CA ILE A 49 -21.56 12.03 -20.15
C ILE A 49 -21.27 10.94 -19.09
N TYR A 50 -22.14 10.81 -18.09
CA TYR A 50 -22.01 9.78 -17.06
C TYR A 50 -22.02 8.38 -17.63
N VAL A 51 -22.96 8.09 -18.54
CA VAL A 51 -23.01 6.79 -19.25
C VAL A 51 -21.75 6.56 -20.07
N PHE A 52 -21.27 7.58 -20.77
CA PHE A 52 -20.04 7.49 -21.56
C PHE A 52 -18.82 7.22 -20.69
N GLU A 53 -18.65 7.93 -19.57
CA GLU A 53 -17.55 7.69 -18.63
C GLU A 53 -17.58 6.28 -18.04
N ASN A 54 -18.77 5.76 -17.70
CA ASN A 54 -18.92 4.38 -17.24
C ASN A 54 -18.53 3.36 -18.32
N MET A 55 -18.98 3.57 -19.57
CA MET A 55 -18.60 2.69 -20.69
C MET A 55 -17.08 2.73 -20.92
N HIS A 56 -16.47 3.90 -20.82
CA HIS A 56 -15.02 4.06 -20.96
C HIS A 56 -14.26 3.35 -19.83
N ASP A 57 -14.71 3.47 -18.56
CA ASP A 57 -14.11 2.76 -17.43
C ASP A 57 -14.20 1.23 -17.61
N VAL A 58 -15.33 0.71 -18.05
CA VAL A 58 -15.51 -0.71 -18.37
C VAL A 58 -14.56 -1.14 -19.51
N PHE A 59 -14.49 -0.35 -20.58
CA PHE A 59 -13.58 -0.62 -21.69
C PHE A 59 -12.11 -0.66 -21.26
N LEU A 60 -11.67 0.32 -20.43
CA LEU A 60 -10.31 0.33 -19.90
C LEU A 60 -10.04 -0.88 -19.00
N ALA A 61 -11.01 -1.28 -18.17
CA ALA A 61 -10.87 -2.45 -17.32
C ALA A 61 -10.74 -3.74 -18.17
N ASP A 62 -11.55 -3.89 -19.20
CA ASP A 62 -11.50 -5.04 -20.12
C ASP A 62 -10.20 -5.04 -20.94
N ALA A 63 -9.78 -3.88 -21.46
CA ALA A 63 -8.51 -3.74 -22.19
C ALA A 63 -7.32 -4.09 -21.28
N THR A 64 -7.30 -3.59 -20.03
CA THR A 64 -6.26 -3.90 -19.05
C THR A 64 -6.22 -5.40 -18.72
N LYS A 65 -7.38 -6.02 -18.56
CA LYS A 65 -7.50 -7.46 -18.34
C LYS A 65 -6.92 -8.26 -19.51
N ILE A 66 -7.25 -7.90 -20.75
CA ILE A 66 -6.73 -8.54 -21.96
C ILE A 66 -5.21 -8.35 -22.08
N ILE A 67 -4.70 -7.16 -21.82
CA ILE A 67 -3.27 -6.87 -21.85
C ILE A 67 -2.53 -7.72 -20.81
N ASN A 68 -3.04 -7.78 -19.58
CA ASN A 68 -2.42 -8.56 -18.49
C ASN A 68 -2.44 -10.06 -18.78
N GLN A 69 -3.46 -10.56 -19.46
CA GLN A 69 -3.54 -11.97 -19.91
C GLN A 69 -2.59 -12.27 -21.07
N ARG A 70 -2.31 -11.31 -21.93
CA ARG A 70 -1.48 -11.50 -23.14
C ARG A 70 0.00 -11.26 -22.94
N THR A 71 0.41 -10.59 -21.86
CA THR A 71 1.83 -10.38 -21.50
C THR A 71 2.43 -11.60 -20.81
N ASN A 72 2.24 -12.77 -21.45
CA ASN A 72 2.75 -14.04 -20.95
C ASN A 72 4.27 -13.98 -20.74
N GLY A 73 4.75 -14.54 -19.62
CA GLY A 73 6.18 -14.61 -19.31
C GLY A 73 6.80 -13.35 -18.73
N THR A 74 6.03 -12.28 -18.53
CA THR A 74 6.49 -11.09 -17.81
C THR A 74 6.34 -11.28 -16.29
N PRO A 75 7.12 -10.56 -15.46
CA PRO A 75 6.93 -10.60 -14.01
C PRO A 75 5.51 -10.24 -13.57
N GLN A 76 4.85 -9.29 -14.23
CA GLN A 76 3.47 -8.89 -13.97
C GLN A 76 2.47 -10.02 -14.22
N TYR A 77 2.73 -10.87 -15.20
CA TYR A 77 1.91 -12.06 -15.46
C TYR A 77 1.85 -12.96 -14.21
N TYR A 78 2.99 -13.23 -13.57
CA TYR A 78 3.02 -14.07 -12.37
C TYR A 78 2.31 -13.44 -11.17
N VAL A 79 2.42 -12.10 -11.02
CA VAL A 79 1.63 -11.36 -10.01
C VAL A 79 0.13 -11.46 -10.28
N PHE A 80 -0.27 -11.32 -11.54
CA PHE A 80 -1.67 -11.47 -11.94
C PHE A 80 -2.18 -12.89 -11.66
N MET A 81 -1.42 -13.91 -12.03
CA MET A 81 -1.77 -15.31 -11.76
C MET A 81 -1.84 -15.59 -10.24
N ALA A 82 -0.92 -15.03 -9.46
CA ALA A 82 -0.94 -15.16 -7.99
C ALA A 82 -2.22 -14.56 -7.38
N LYS A 83 -2.61 -13.36 -7.80
CA LYS A 83 -3.81 -12.69 -7.30
C LYS A 83 -5.12 -13.38 -7.69
N ASN A 84 -5.12 -14.19 -8.76
CA ASN A 84 -6.27 -14.98 -9.19
C ASN A 84 -6.28 -16.40 -8.60
N TYR A 85 -5.32 -16.72 -7.75
CA TYR A 85 -5.26 -18.04 -7.12
C TYR A 85 -6.33 -18.21 -6.04
N SER A 86 -7.06 -19.30 -6.14
CA SER A 86 -7.96 -19.80 -5.10
C SER A 86 -7.65 -21.27 -4.81
N VAL A 87 -7.96 -21.72 -3.60
CA VAL A 87 -7.72 -23.12 -3.22
C VAL A 87 -8.50 -24.05 -4.17
N ASN A 88 -7.83 -25.08 -4.72
CA ASN A 88 -8.36 -26.03 -5.69
C ASN A 88 -8.80 -25.40 -7.02
N CYS A 89 -8.25 -24.24 -7.42
CA CYS A 89 -8.47 -23.72 -8.75
C CYS A 89 -7.88 -24.66 -9.82
N GLN A 90 -8.50 -24.67 -11.00
CA GLN A 90 -8.01 -25.38 -12.18
C GLN A 90 -7.46 -24.37 -13.19
N VAL A 91 -6.32 -24.71 -13.78
CA VAL A 91 -5.76 -23.94 -14.89
C VAL A 91 -6.16 -24.63 -16.19
N LYS A 92 -6.77 -23.90 -17.12
CA LYS A 92 -7.13 -24.40 -18.46
C LYS A 92 -6.67 -23.41 -19.52
N ILE A 93 -6.33 -23.94 -20.69
CA ILE A 93 -6.09 -23.10 -21.85
C ILE A 93 -7.43 -22.43 -22.22
N ASN A 94 -7.43 -21.11 -22.43
CA ASN A 94 -8.61 -20.40 -22.84
C ASN A 94 -9.10 -20.89 -24.22
N LYS A 95 -10.37 -20.59 -24.54
CA LYS A 95 -10.99 -21.08 -25.79
C LYS A 95 -10.27 -20.64 -27.08
N ASP A 96 -9.56 -19.51 -27.00
CA ASP A 96 -8.85 -18.91 -28.13
C ASP A 96 -7.40 -19.41 -28.26
N GLY A 97 -6.93 -20.27 -27.32
CA GLY A 97 -5.57 -20.80 -27.29
C GLY A 97 -4.47 -19.76 -26.99
N THR A 98 -4.86 -18.54 -26.62
CA THR A 98 -3.93 -17.40 -26.46
C THR A 98 -3.41 -17.21 -25.03
N GLY A 99 -3.94 -17.93 -24.04
CA GLY A 99 -3.57 -17.78 -22.64
C GLY A 99 -4.14 -18.88 -21.75
N LEU A 100 -3.97 -18.68 -20.45
CA LEU A 100 -4.47 -19.58 -19.41
C LEU A 100 -5.60 -18.90 -18.64
N ASP A 101 -6.69 -19.64 -18.45
CA ASP A 101 -7.80 -19.26 -17.59
C ASP A 101 -7.66 -19.97 -16.24
N VAL A 102 -7.78 -19.22 -15.16
CA VAL A 102 -7.85 -19.76 -13.79
C VAL A 102 -9.32 -19.90 -13.43
N ILE A 103 -9.79 -21.12 -13.31
CA ILE A 103 -11.16 -21.42 -12.93
C ILE A 103 -11.19 -21.67 -11.42
N SER A 104 -11.77 -20.73 -10.69
CA SER A 104 -12.03 -20.90 -9.27
C SER A 104 -13.11 -21.96 -9.04
N ALA A 105 -12.88 -22.85 -8.06
CA ALA A 105 -13.86 -23.84 -7.63
C ALA A 105 -14.94 -23.26 -6.68
N GLY A 106 -15.20 -21.95 -6.75
CA GLY A 106 -16.11 -21.24 -5.83
C GLY A 106 -15.47 -20.80 -4.51
N ASN A 107 -14.18 -21.06 -4.34
CA ASN A 107 -13.43 -20.60 -3.16
C ASN A 107 -12.99 -19.14 -3.32
N PRO A 108 -12.88 -18.37 -2.23
CA PRO A 108 -12.36 -17.01 -2.29
C PRO A 108 -10.89 -16.99 -2.75
N LEU A 109 -10.47 -15.84 -3.28
CA LEU A 109 -9.07 -15.60 -3.63
C LEU A 109 -8.21 -15.60 -2.37
N LEU A 110 -7.12 -16.36 -2.38
CA LEU A 110 -6.26 -16.54 -1.20
C LEU A 110 -5.19 -15.47 -1.08
N ILE A 111 -4.69 -14.93 -2.22
CA ILE A 111 -3.52 -14.07 -2.27
C ILE A 111 -3.90 -12.66 -2.78
N PRO A 112 -4.33 -11.75 -1.88
CA PRO A 112 -4.55 -10.36 -2.23
C PRO A 112 -3.24 -9.58 -2.41
N TYR A 113 -2.17 -10.00 -1.72
CA TYR A 113 -0.87 -9.33 -1.74
C TYR A 113 0.14 -10.15 -2.53
N ALA A 114 0.53 -9.63 -3.68
CA ALA A 114 1.54 -10.22 -4.55
C ALA A 114 2.37 -9.14 -5.22
N SER A 115 3.69 -9.33 -5.26
CA SER A 115 4.64 -8.50 -5.97
C SER A 115 5.81 -9.34 -6.50
N PHE A 116 6.70 -8.74 -7.26
CA PHE A 116 7.87 -9.43 -7.78
C PHE A 116 9.16 -8.66 -7.56
N GLU A 117 10.24 -9.42 -7.49
CA GLU A 117 11.60 -8.92 -7.50
C GLU A 117 12.39 -9.71 -8.56
N THR A 118 13.13 -9.03 -9.44
CA THR A 118 13.94 -9.69 -10.46
C THR A 118 15.31 -10.05 -9.93
N ILE A 119 15.77 -11.27 -10.21
CA ILE A 119 17.12 -11.73 -9.87
C ILE A 119 18.00 -11.56 -11.11
N ASN A 120 18.89 -10.57 -11.10
CA ASN A 120 19.74 -10.22 -12.25
C ASN A 120 20.71 -11.33 -12.69
N ILE A 121 21.02 -12.30 -11.84
CA ILE A 121 22.06 -13.33 -12.08
C ILE A 121 21.51 -14.57 -12.81
N SER A 122 20.20 -14.86 -12.71
CA SER A 122 19.63 -16.12 -13.22
C SER A 122 18.40 -15.99 -14.09
N ASN A 123 18.09 -14.77 -14.57
CA ASN A 123 16.80 -14.47 -15.25
C ASN A 123 15.59 -15.00 -14.45
N GLY A 124 15.73 -15.05 -13.14
CA GLY A 124 14.73 -15.53 -12.22
C GLY A 124 13.87 -14.41 -11.65
N ILE A 125 12.71 -14.78 -11.17
CA ILE A 125 11.76 -13.89 -10.49
C ILE A 125 11.54 -14.42 -9.07
N VAL A 126 11.65 -13.55 -8.07
CA VAL A 126 11.12 -13.83 -6.74
C VAL A 126 9.71 -13.28 -6.68
N LEU A 127 8.74 -14.15 -6.56
CA LEU A 127 7.34 -13.80 -6.38
C LEU A 127 7.05 -13.75 -4.87
N LYS A 128 6.87 -12.55 -4.34
CA LYS A 128 6.49 -12.34 -2.93
C LYS A 128 4.97 -12.42 -2.82
N VAL A 129 4.46 -13.21 -1.88
CA VAL A 129 3.02 -13.42 -1.72
C VAL A 129 2.63 -13.51 -0.25
N CYS A 130 1.50 -12.91 0.09
CA CYS A 130 0.90 -12.98 1.43
C CYS A 130 -0.62 -13.03 1.32
N LYS A 131 -1.25 -13.49 2.40
CA LYS A 131 -2.71 -13.50 2.55
C LYS A 131 -3.15 -12.42 3.53
N ASP A 132 -4.44 -12.13 3.50
CA ASP A 132 -5.11 -11.29 4.49
C ASP A 132 -5.82 -12.19 5.51
N VAL A 133 -5.61 -11.91 6.78
CA VAL A 133 -6.36 -12.53 7.86
C VAL A 133 -6.89 -11.42 8.77
N ASN A 134 -8.18 -11.12 8.65
CA ASN A 134 -8.85 -10.07 9.42
C ASN A 134 -8.23 -8.67 9.27
N GLY A 135 -7.76 -8.33 8.07
CA GLY A 135 -7.12 -7.05 7.79
C GLY A 135 -5.63 -6.98 8.13
N GLU A 136 -5.03 -8.11 8.52
CA GLU A 136 -3.58 -8.21 8.76
C GLU A 136 -2.90 -9.05 7.68
N ILE A 137 -1.77 -8.52 7.17
CA ILE A 137 -0.94 -9.23 6.19
C ILE A 137 -0.21 -10.36 6.92
N THR A 138 -0.43 -11.59 6.46
CA THR A 138 0.19 -12.78 7.04
C THR A 138 0.80 -13.67 5.96
N PRO A 139 1.86 -14.43 6.26
CA PRO A 139 2.41 -15.39 5.32
C PRO A 139 1.45 -16.56 5.09
N LEU A 140 1.61 -17.24 3.98
CA LEU A 140 0.94 -18.50 3.70
C LEU A 140 1.41 -19.58 4.68
N THR A 141 0.54 -20.47 5.08
CA THR A 141 0.93 -21.70 5.80
C THR A 141 1.74 -22.62 4.90
N ALA A 142 2.47 -23.55 5.47
CA ALA A 142 3.27 -24.51 4.70
C ALA A 142 2.43 -25.31 3.67
N ALA A 143 1.20 -25.68 4.04
CA ALA A 143 0.28 -26.37 3.15
C ALA A 143 -0.21 -25.48 1.99
N GLU A 144 -0.60 -24.25 2.29
CA GLU A 144 -1.02 -23.24 1.29
C GLU A 144 0.14 -22.89 0.34
N LEU A 145 1.36 -22.72 0.89
CA LEU A 145 2.56 -22.42 0.10
C LEU A 145 2.91 -23.58 -0.85
N SER A 146 2.81 -24.83 -0.38
CA SER A 146 3.03 -26.01 -1.22
C SER A 146 2.00 -26.10 -2.35
N ALA A 147 0.71 -25.91 -2.03
CA ALA A 147 -0.36 -25.92 -3.02
C ALA A 147 -0.20 -24.78 -4.04
N PHE A 148 0.12 -23.57 -3.59
CA PHE A 148 0.38 -22.43 -4.45
C PHE A 148 1.63 -22.64 -5.32
N THR A 149 2.69 -23.24 -4.79
CA THR A 149 3.90 -23.59 -5.56
C THR A 149 3.57 -24.55 -6.70
N ASN A 150 2.75 -25.57 -6.44
CA ASN A 150 2.29 -26.49 -7.47
C ASN A 150 1.43 -25.82 -8.54
N TYR A 151 0.60 -24.84 -8.16
CA TYR A 151 -0.16 -24.02 -9.08
C TYR A 151 0.75 -23.18 -9.99
N ILE A 152 1.74 -22.45 -9.41
CA ILE A 152 2.68 -21.63 -10.19
C ILE A 152 3.47 -22.48 -11.19
N LYS A 153 3.87 -23.70 -10.82
CA LYS A 153 4.55 -24.64 -11.75
C LYS A 153 3.69 -25.02 -12.96
N GLN A 154 2.36 -24.96 -12.86
CA GLN A 154 1.48 -25.23 -14.01
C GLN A 154 1.37 -24.04 -14.97
N VAL A 155 1.64 -22.83 -14.47
CA VAL A 155 1.57 -21.57 -15.25
C VAL A 155 2.94 -21.03 -15.62
N GLU A 156 4.01 -21.70 -15.15
CA GLU A 156 5.39 -21.30 -15.38
C GLU A 156 5.80 -21.60 -16.83
N PHE A 157 6.45 -20.61 -17.46
CA PHE A 157 6.96 -20.77 -18.82
C PHE A 157 8.30 -21.53 -18.81
N VAL A 158 8.52 -22.33 -19.84
CA VAL A 158 9.79 -23.04 -20.04
C VAL A 158 10.95 -22.05 -20.07
N GLY A 159 11.92 -22.22 -19.18
CA GLY A 159 13.08 -21.33 -19.05
C GLY A 159 12.90 -20.18 -18.07
N ALA A 160 11.72 -19.96 -17.52
CA ALA A 160 11.54 -19.07 -16.38
C ALA A 160 11.93 -19.79 -15.08
N SER A 161 12.48 -19.04 -14.13
CA SER A 161 12.74 -19.55 -12.77
C SER A 161 11.96 -18.67 -11.79
N VAL A 162 10.87 -19.18 -11.25
CA VAL A 162 10.03 -18.46 -10.28
C VAL A 162 10.23 -19.02 -8.89
N VAL A 163 10.85 -18.23 -8.03
CA VAL A 163 11.03 -18.53 -6.61
C VAL A 163 9.91 -17.87 -5.83
N ILE A 164 9.14 -18.64 -5.07
CA ILE A 164 8.04 -18.10 -4.26
C ILE A 164 8.57 -17.77 -2.88
N ARG A 165 8.26 -16.56 -2.40
CA ARG A 165 8.60 -16.08 -1.07
C ARG A 165 7.34 -15.69 -0.34
N SER A 166 7.03 -16.37 0.76
CA SER A 166 5.97 -16.02 1.69
C SER A 166 6.54 -16.17 3.09
N VAL A 167 6.94 -15.05 3.67
CA VAL A 167 7.66 -15.01 4.96
C VAL A 167 6.99 -13.99 5.88
N PRO A 168 7.14 -14.12 7.22
CA PRO A 168 6.67 -13.12 8.16
C PRO A 168 7.28 -11.75 7.90
N ALA A 169 6.61 -10.69 8.39
CA ALA A 169 7.01 -9.30 8.25
C ALA A 169 8.46 -9.04 8.66
N ASP A 170 9.11 -8.10 8.00
CA ASP A 170 10.38 -7.56 8.48
C ASP A 170 10.13 -6.71 9.73
N ILE A 171 11.01 -6.79 10.73
CA ILE A 171 10.84 -6.11 12.01
C ILE A 171 11.52 -4.74 11.97
N LEU A 172 10.73 -3.70 12.19
CA LEU A 172 11.22 -2.33 12.33
C LEU A 172 11.58 -2.05 13.79
N THR A 173 12.79 -1.57 14.05
CA THR A 173 13.25 -1.12 15.36
C THR A 173 13.81 0.29 15.27
N LEU A 174 13.38 1.18 16.16
CA LEU A 174 13.80 2.57 16.19
C LEU A 174 14.70 2.79 17.39
N LYS A 175 15.93 3.28 17.16
CA LYS A 175 16.83 3.76 18.22
C LYS A 175 17.02 5.26 18.04
N MET A 176 16.22 6.07 18.72
CA MET A 176 16.24 7.52 18.54
C MET A 176 15.78 8.25 19.77
N ARG A 177 16.11 9.54 19.82
CA ARG A 177 15.59 10.44 20.81
C ARG A 177 14.38 11.18 20.26
N VAL A 178 13.35 11.33 21.07
CA VAL A 178 12.13 12.09 20.75
C VAL A 178 11.86 13.08 21.87
N VAL A 179 11.64 14.32 21.53
CA VAL A 179 11.29 15.40 22.46
C VAL A 179 9.77 15.55 22.46
N TYR A 180 9.17 15.49 23.64
CA TYR A 180 7.74 15.64 23.82
C TYR A 180 7.40 16.86 24.69
N ASP A 181 6.19 17.40 24.54
CA ASP A 181 5.68 18.50 25.35
C ASP A 181 4.98 17.94 26.59
N GLU A 182 5.64 18.09 27.74
CA GLU A 182 5.14 17.63 29.04
C GLU A 182 3.90 18.39 29.52
N SER A 183 3.56 19.51 28.87
CA SER A 183 2.34 20.26 29.20
C SER A 183 1.11 19.65 28.51
N LEU A 184 1.29 18.83 27.43
CA LEU A 184 0.25 18.24 26.64
C LEU A 184 0.02 16.75 26.94
N VAL A 185 1.11 16.02 27.16
CA VAL A 185 1.06 14.55 27.33
C VAL A 185 2.06 14.08 28.38
N SER A 186 1.75 12.99 29.06
CA SER A 186 2.72 12.28 29.90
C SER A 186 3.73 11.51 29.03
N LYS A 187 4.82 11.07 29.63
CA LYS A 187 5.86 10.27 28.95
C LYS A 187 5.30 8.98 28.37
N GLU A 188 4.43 8.31 29.09
CA GLU A 188 3.76 7.07 28.70
C GLU A 188 2.78 7.29 27.55
N GLU A 189 2.02 8.38 27.58
CA GLU A 189 1.09 8.76 26.51
C GLU A 189 1.86 9.15 25.24
N ALA A 190 2.96 9.90 25.37
CA ALA A 190 3.82 10.22 24.22
C ALA A 190 4.33 8.94 23.53
N LEU A 191 4.81 7.96 24.32
CA LEU A 191 5.25 6.68 23.76
C LEU A 191 4.11 5.93 23.05
N ALA A 192 2.93 5.90 23.65
CA ALA A 192 1.76 5.25 23.06
C ALA A 192 1.32 5.92 21.73
N ASN A 193 1.37 7.25 21.68
CA ASN A 193 1.07 8.03 20.49
C ASN A 193 2.09 7.76 19.37
N ILE A 194 3.39 7.74 19.70
CA ILE A 194 4.46 7.39 18.76
C ILE A 194 4.25 5.97 18.22
N LYS A 195 3.98 5.01 19.11
CA LYS A 195 3.72 3.63 18.71
C LYS A 195 2.55 3.56 17.74
N THR A 196 1.43 4.18 18.06
CA THR A 196 0.23 4.20 17.21
C THR A 196 0.53 4.83 15.84
N SER A 197 1.28 5.93 15.81
CA SER A 197 1.65 6.61 14.57
C SER A 197 2.53 5.72 13.69
N ILE A 198 3.52 5.04 14.26
CA ILE A 198 4.39 4.13 13.51
C ILE A 198 3.65 2.86 13.07
N ASP A 199 2.78 2.29 13.90
CA ASP A 199 1.96 1.14 13.53
C ASP A 199 1.01 1.51 12.36
N ASN A 200 0.41 2.70 12.38
CA ASN A 200 -0.41 3.21 11.29
C ASN A 200 0.40 3.44 10.02
N TYR A 201 1.62 3.99 10.15
CA TYR A 201 2.53 4.14 9.02
C TYR A 201 2.88 2.78 8.41
N ALA A 202 3.28 1.79 9.23
CA ALA A 202 3.64 0.46 8.77
C ALA A 202 2.48 -0.26 8.05
N LYS A 203 1.24 -0.09 8.56
CA LYS A 203 0.01 -0.62 7.92
C LYS A 203 -0.40 0.14 6.67
N GLY A 204 -0.05 1.42 6.57
CA GLY A 204 -0.37 2.28 5.42
C GLY A 204 0.54 2.08 4.22
N ILE A 205 1.69 1.43 4.39
CA ILE A 205 2.62 1.14 3.29
C ILE A 205 1.99 0.13 2.33
N THR A 206 1.98 0.46 1.05
CA THR A 206 1.58 -0.49 0.01
C THR A 206 2.51 -1.70 0.01
N TYR A 207 1.95 -2.91 -0.18
CA TYR A 207 2.73 -4.15 -0.19
C TYR A 207 3.92 -4.08 -1.16
N ASP A 208 5.13 -4.36 -0.63
CA ASP A 208 6.42 -4.33 -1.32
C ASP A 208 6.87 -2.94 -1.84
N ASP A 209 6.31 -1.87 -1.30
CA ASP A 209 6.75 -0.50 -1.59
C ASP A 209 8.00 -0.11 -0.79
N TYR A 210 8.63 0.97 -1.20
CA TYR A 210 9.83 1.49 -0.54
C TYR A 210 9.48 2.23 0.75
N VAL A 211 10.26 1.94 1.78
CA VAL A 211 10.19 2.57 3.09
C VAL A 211 11.29 3.61 3.17
N TYR A 212 10.93 4.87 3.34
CA TYR A 212 11.90 5.95 3.43
C TYR A 212 12.16 6.34 4.89
N GLN A 213 13.43 6.54 5.23
CA GLN A 213 13.83 7.00 6.56
C GLN A 213 13.11 8.31 6.94
N ALA A 214 13.01 9.27 6.02
CA ALA A 214 12.33 10.54 6.23
C ALA A 214 10.86 10.33 6.60
N SER A 215 10.14 9.46 5.88
CA SER A 215 8.72 9.21 6.15
C SER A 215 8.47 8.57 7.53
N ILE A 216 9.41 7.77 8.03
CA ILE A 216 9.34 7.24 9.41
C ILE A 216 9.50 8.38 10.43
N VAL A 217 10.47 9.27 10.22
CA VAL A 217 10.68 10.44 11.09
C VAL A 217 9.47 11.37 11.05
N ASP A 218 8.91 11.62 9.86
CA ASP A 218 7.70 12.44 9.68
C ASP A 218 6.50 11.82 10.43
N ALA A 219 6.36 10.49 10.38
CA ALA A 219 5.30 9.79 11.12
C ALA A 219 5.46 9.95 12.63
N ILE A 220 6.70 9.95 13.16
CA ILE A 220 6.95 10.19 14.58
C ILE A 220 6.65 11.64 14.95
N GLN A 221 7.07 12.60 14.11
CA GLN A 221 6.82 14.03 14.35
C GLN A 221 5.32 14.36 14.30
N ALA A 222 4.54 13.63 13.51
CA ALA A 222 3.09 13.78 13.43
C ALA A 222 2.34 13.22 14.65
N ALA A 223 3.03 12.46 15.55
CA ALA A 223 2.40 11.91 16.74
C ALA A 223 2.05 13.03 17.74
N PHE A 224 0.84 12.96 18.31
CA PHE A 224 0.39 14.00 19.26
C PHE A 224 1.30 14.10 20.47
N GLY A 225 1.71 15.34 20.79
CA GLY A 225 2.61 15.66 21.90
C GLY A 225 4.10 15.60 21.54
N VAL A 226 4.48 15.18 20.32
CA VAL A 226 5.88 15.23 19.85
C VAL A 226 6.20 16.64 19.36
N VAL A 227 7.36 17.16 19.79
CA VAL A 227 7.86 18.51 19.44
C VAL A 227 9.00 18.42 18.42
N ASP A 228 9.95 17.48 18.64
CA ASP A 228 11.14 17.34 17.80
C ASP A 228 11.67 15.90 17.83
N VAL A 229 12.38 15.52 16.78
CA VAL A 229 13.10 14.24 16.68
C VAL A 229 14.56 14.54 16.38
N PRO A 230 15.40 14.76 17.42
CA PRO A 230 16.81 15.02 17.22
C PRO A 230 17.53 13.88 16.53
N THR A 231 18.50 14.22 15.68
CA THR A 231 19.31 13.24 14.94
C THR A 231 20.27 12.44 15.82
N THR A 232 20.48 12.89 17.06
CA THR A 232 21.41 12.27 18.02
C THR A 232 20.71 11.94 19.34
N LEU A 233 21.12 10.84 19.96
CA LEU A 233 20.76 10.45 21.31
C LEU A 233 21.42 11.39 22.34
N SER A 234 21.02 11.33 23.60
CA SER A 234 21.59 12.14 24.67
C SER A 234 23.09 11.91 24.91
N ASN A 235 23.57 10.73 24.60
CA ASN A 235 24.99 10.36 24.67
C ASN A 235 25.81 10.81 23.43
N GLY A 236 25.23 11.57 22.51
CA GLY A 236 25.86 12.07 21.29
C GLY A 236 25.95 11.06 20.14
N THR A 237 25.48 9.81 20.30
CA THR A 237 25.43 8.86 19.20
C THR A 237 24.29 9.19 18.25
N ARG A 238 24.45 8.84 16.97
CA ARG A 238 23.41 9.05 15.96
C ARG A 238 22.22 8.12 16.20
N GLY A 239 21.02 8.66 16.05
CA GLY A 239 19.79 7.88 16.02
C GLY A 239 19.78 6.93 14.81
N GLN A 240 19.22 5.74 14.99
CA GLN A 240 19.21 4.69 13.99
C GLN A 240 17.80 4.14 13.77
N ILE A 241 17.48 3.88 12.52
CA ILE A 241 16.29 3.11 12.11
C ILE A 241 16.79 1.77 11.59
N LEU A 242 16.42 0.70 12.27
CA LEU A 242 16.94 -0.64 12.02
C LEU A 242 15.82 -1.53 11.51
N VAL A 243 16.16 -2.40 10.55
CA VAL A 243 15.26 -3.46 10.08
C VAL A 243 15.94 -4.82 10.21
N GLU A 244 15.20 -5.77 10.75
CA GLU A 244 15.60 -7.18 10.78
C GLU A 244 14.79 -7.92 9.73
N LYS A 245 15.48 -8.47 8.72
CA LYS A 245 14.85 -9.28 7.66
C LYS A 245 14.51 -10.65 8.21
N ASN A 246 13.36 -11.17 7.82
CA ASN A 246 13.06 -12.57 8.08
C ASN A 246 13.90 -13.46 7.15
N ASN A 247 14.80 -14.26 7.72
CA ASN A 247 15.61 -15.21 6.99
C ASN A 247 15.39 -16.61 7.57
N TYR A 248 14.76 -17.48 6.81
CA TYR A 248 14.48 -18.87 7.22
C TYR A 248 15.74 -19.68 7.53
N SER A 249 16.91 -19.27 7.03
CA SER A 249 18.19 -19.95 7.25
C SER A 249 18.91 -19.47 8.52
N ALA A 250 18.47 -18.37 9.13
CA ALA A 250 19.10 -17.84 10.34
C ALA A 250 18.58 -18.53 11.61
N VAL A 251 19.45 -18.72 12.57
CA VAL A 251 19.06 -19.18 13.91
C VAL A 251 18.19 -18.10 14.54
N GLY A 252 16.92 -18.43 14.80
CA GLY A 252 15.92 -17.45 15.28
C GLY A 252 15.07 -16.79 14.21
N GLY A 253 15.27 -17.12 12.91
CA GLY A 253 14.41 -16.70 11.81
C GLY A 253 14.62 -15.27 11.30
N TYR A 254 15.54 -14.49 11.88
CA TYR A 254 15.84 -13.12 11.46
C TYR A 254 17.35 -12.90 11.29
N ASP A 255 17.70 -12.07 10.30
CA ASP A 255 19.07 -11.60 10.10
C ASP A 255 19.45 -10.56 11.18
N ASN A 256 20.74 -10.23 11.27
CA ASN A 256 21.18 -9.11 12.09
C ASN A 256 20.52 -7.80 11.63
N PRO A 257 20.19 -6.90 12.57
CA PRO A 257 19.60 -5.61 12.24
C PRO A 257 20.46 -4.82 11.25
N VAL A 258 19.85 -4.30 10.20
CA VAL A 258 20.49 -3.43 9.19
C VAL A 258 19.91 -2.03 9.32
N GLU A 259 20.79 -1.00 9.32
CA GLU A 259 20.36 0.39 9.37
C GLU A 259 19.78 0.83 8.01
N ILE A 260 18.62 1.49 8.04
CA ILE A 260 18.05 2.16 6.87
C ILE A 260 18.78 3.50 6.67
N THR A 261 19.56 3.59 5.60
CA THR A 261 20.21 4.83 5.18
C THR A 261 19.55 5.36 3.91
N GLY A 262 18.47 6.11 4.07
CA GLY A 262 17.69 6.67 2.96
C GLY A 262 16.41 5.89 2.70
N TRP A 263 16.48 4.71 2.07
CA TRP A 263 15.32 3.88 1.76
C TRP A 263 15.60 2.39 1.99
N TYR A 264 14.52 1.64 2.15
CA TYR A 264 14.55 0.19 2.32
C TYR A 264 13.36 -0.43 1.58
N ARG A 265 13.58 -1.52 0.87
CA ARG A 265 12.50 -2.35 0.30
C ARG A 265 12.34 -3.60 1.14
N PRO A 266 11.17 -3.83 1.77
CA PRO A 266 10.96 -4.98 2.64
C PRO A 266 11.24 -6.31 1.93
N TYR A 267 12.02 -7.16 2.57
CA TYR A 267 12.32 -8.50 2.05
C TYR A 267 11.06 -9.37 2.00
N SER A 268 10.22 -9.27 3.03
CA SER A 268 8.93 -9.94 3.12
C SER A 268 7.83 -9.26 2.29
N GLY A 269 8.01 -7.98 1.92
CA GLY A 269 7.01 -7.11 1.28
C GLY A 269 6.22 -6.25 2.25
N TYR A 270 6.40 -6.38 3.56
CA TYR A 270 5.69 -5.59 4.58
C TYR A 270 6.48 -5.52 5.89
N LEU A 271 6.10 -4.59 6.77
CA LEU A 271 6.78 -4.31 8.03
C LEU A 271 5.89 -4.56 9.24
N THR A 272 6.51 -4.85 10.36
CA THR A 272 5.87 -4.87 11.67
C THR A 272 6.77 -4.24 12.74
N THR A 273 6.17 -3.72 13.78
CA THR A 273 6.85 -3.25 15.00
C THR A 273 6.79 -4.28 16.13
N ILE A 274 6.30 -5.49 15.84
CA ILE A 274 6.15 -6.57 16.83
C ILE A 274 7.23 -7.61 16.61
N LYS A 275 8.03 -7.86 17.66
CA LYS A 275 9.04 -8.92 17.74
C LYS A 275 8.70 -9.85 18.91
N ASN A 276 8.53 -11.14 18.64
CA ASN A 276 8.22 -12.16 19.67
C ASN A 276 7.03 -11.76 20.58
N GLY A 277 5.98 -11.17 19.98
CA GLY A 277 4.79 -10.73 20.71
C GLY A 277 4.93 -9.42 21.48
N SER A 278 6.10 -8.78 21.43
CA SER A 278 6.36 -7.50 22.10
C SER A 278 6.66 -6.39 21.08
N SER A 279 6.21 -5.16 21.37
CA SER A 279 6.54 -4.02 20.51
C SER A 279 8.01 -3.66 20.61
N THR A 280 8.64 -3.39 19.47
CA THR A 280 10.00 -2.82 19.36
C THR A 280 10.02 -1.33 19.69
N ILE A 281 8.86 -0.67 19.69
CA ILE A 281 8.69 0.73 20.09
C ILE A 281 8.46 0.77 21.58
N ASN A 282 9.53 0.97 22.34
CA ASN A 282 9.55 0.97 23.80
C ASN A 282 10.64 1.88 24.35
N LEU A 283 10.64 2.13 25.67
CA LEU A 283 11.59 3.02 26.34
C LEU A 283 13.06 2.54 26.35
N ASN A 284 13.32 1.26 25.98
CA ASN A 284 14.68 0.77 25.82
C ASN A 284 15.28 1.20 24.48
N ASN A 285 14.42 1.46 23.50
CA ASN A 285 14.79 1.79 22.12
C ASN A 285 14.56 3.28 21.81
N ILE A 286 13.53 3.89 22.42
CA ILE A 286 13.20 5.31 22.23
C ILE A 286 13.50 6.08 23.51
N GLU A 287 14.42 7.02 23.39
CA GLU A 287 14.79 7.94 24.46
C GLU A 287 13.83 9.13 24.44
N LEU A 288 12.89 9.16 25.39
CA LEU A 288 11.93 10.27 25.54
C LEU A 288 12.49 11.32 26.48
N GLN A 289 12.58 12.55 25.98
CA GLN A 289 13.03 13.72 26.70
C GLN A 289 11.93 14.80 26.75
N SER A 290 11.68 15.41 27.90
CA SER A 290 10.74 16.52 27.98
C SER A 290 11.30 17.77 27.29
N ARG A 291 10.41 18.65 26.84
CA ARG A 291 10.78 19.89 26.15
C ARG A 291 11.62 20.78 27.06
N SER A 292 11.31 20.88 28.36
CA SER A 292 12.08 21.67 29.35
C SER A 292 13.49 21.13 29.51
N GLU A 293 13.68 19.81 29.69
CA GLU A 293 14.99 19.16 29.76
C GLU A 293 15.81 19.38 28.48
N TYR A 294 15.17 19.27 27.31
CA TYR A 294 15.85 19.48 26.02
C TYR A 294 16.35 20.90 25.84
N LEU A 295 15.58 21.90 26.25
CA LEU A 295 16.01 23.30 26.18
C LEU A 295 17.15 23.61 27.15
N MET A 296 17.21 22.96 28.31
CA MET A 296 18.33 23.12 29.26
C MET A 296 19.65 22.52 28.73
N THR A 297 19.59 21.51 27.85
CA THR A 297 20.81 20.91 27.27
C THR A 297 21.37 21.70 26.09
N LYS A 298 20.62 22.69 25.55
CA LYS A 298 21.07 23.55 24.44
C LYS A 298 21.71 24.88 24.90
N ASN A 299 21.58 25.22 26.17
CA ASN A 299 22.22 26.41 26.81
C ASN A 299 23.48 26.00 27.55
#